data_e16cbaf471307c62018439fd2f568009
#
_entry.id   e16cbaf471307c62018439fd2f568009
#
_cell.length_a   1.000
_cell.length_b   1.000
_cell.length_c   1.000
_cell.angle_alpha   90.00
_cell.angle_beta   90.00
_cell.angle_gamma   90.00
#
_symmetry.space_group_name_H-M   'P 1'
#
loop_
_entity.id
_entity.type
_entity.pdbx_description
1 polymer ?
#
loop_
_entity_poly.entity_id
_entity_poly.type
_entity_poly.pdbx_seq_one_letter_code
_entity_poly.pdbx_strand_id
1 'polypeptide(L)'
;MARGLVTMGGNQQFFDQNGYQVKGKIARAKDGQLRYFDKDSGNAAANRFAQGDNPSDWYYFGADGVAVTGLQKLGQQTLYFDQDGKQVKGKIVTLADKSIRYFDANSGEMAVSKFAEGSKNEWYYFDQAGKAVTGLQKIGQQTLYFDQDGKQVKGKVVTLADKSIRYFDANSGEMAVGKFAEGAKNEWYYFD
;
A
#
# COMPACT_ATOMS: atom_id res chain seq x y z
N MET A 1 -39.72 10.92 -15.16
CA MET A 1 -38.79 11.25 -14.05
C MET A 1 -37.50 10.50 -14.27
N ALA A 2 -36.34 11.18 -14.32
CA ALA A 2 -35.02 10.58 -14.53
C ALA A 2 -34.62 9.74 -13.31
N ARG A 3 -33.90 8.63 -13.55
CA ARG A 3 -33.33 7.74 -12.52
C ARG A 3 -32.02 7.17 -13.00
N GLY A 4 -31.08 6.95 -12.08
CA GLY A 4 -29.74 6.45 -12.40
C GLY A 4 -28.85 7.50 -13.04
N LEU A 5 -27.84 7.05 -13.79
CA LEU A 5 -26.87 7.92 -14.46
C LEU A 5 -27.52 8.49 -15.74
N VAL A 6 -27.49 9.80 -15.87
CA VAL A 6 -28.04 10.55 -17.02
C VAL A 6 -27.00 11.56 -17.52
N THR A 7 -26.83 11.66 -18.84
CA THR A 7 -25.95 12.67 -19.44
C THR A 7 -26.80 13.85 -19.94
N MET A 8 -26.51 15.03 -19.43
CA MET A 8 -27.15 16.27 -19.81
C MET A 8 -26.11 17.35 -20.09
N GLY A 9 -26.17 17.95 -21.29
CA GLY A 9 -25.21 18.98 -21.68
C GLY A 9 -23.73 18.54 -21.61
N GLY A 10 -23.46 17.25 -21.91
CA GLY A 10 -22.12 16.69 -21.82
C GLY A 10 -21.66 16.27 -20.41
N ASN A 11 -22.47 16.55 -19.37
CA ASN A 11 -22.16 16.21 -17.99
C ASN A 11 -22.98 15.01 -17.53
N GLN A 12 -22.37 14.12 -16.75
CA GLN A 12 -23.03 13.00 -16.13
C GLN A 12 -23.60 13.43 -14.77
N GLN A 13 -24.85 13.14 -14.52
CA GLN A 13 -25.54 13.36 -13.25
C GLN A 13 -26.24 12.08 -12.81
N PHE A 14 -26.47 11.92 -11.51
CA PHE A 14 -27.12 10.73 -10.98
C PHE A 14 -28.41 11.11 -10.23
N PHE A 15 -29.48 10.38 -10.51
CA PHE A 15 -30.76 10.52 -9.85
C PHE A 15 -31.09 9.22 -9.10
N ASP A 16 -31.51 9.35 -7.86
CA ASP A 16 -31.91 8.22 -7.01
C ASP A 16 -33.21 7.54 -7.50
N GLN A 17 -33.66 6.53 -6.77
CA GLN A 17 -34.86 5.77 -7.11
C GLN A 17 -36.13 6.63 -7.04
N ASN A 18 -36.10 7.72 -6.28
CA ASN A 18 -37.22 8.67 -6.17
C ASN A 18 -37.12 9.79 -7.21
N GLY A 19 -36.05 9.83 -8.01
CA GLY A 19 -35.77 10.84 -9.02
C GLY A 19 -35.14 12.12 -8.47
N TYR A 20 -34.60 12.10 -7.24
CA TYR A 20 -33.88 13.23 -6.70
C TYR A 20 -32.41 13.19 -7.19
N GLN A 21 -31.90 14.36 -7.57
CA GLN A 21 -30.52 14.49 -7.97
C GLN A 21 -29.56 14.22 -6.77
N VAL A 22 -28.61 13.32 -6.96
CA VAL A 22 -27.55 13.05 -5.97
C VAL A 22 -26.47 14.11 -6.09
N LYS A 23 -26.15 14.77 -4.98
CA LYS A 23 -25.11 15.82 -4.87
C LYS A 23 -24.25 15.60 -3.63
N GLY A 24 -22.96 15.95 -3.73
CA GLY A 24 -22.00 15.85 -2.62
C GLY A 24 -21.73 14.42 -2.15
N LYS A 25 -22.05 13.42 -2.95
CA LYS A 25 -21.94 12.00 -2.57
C LYS A 25 -21.32 11.15 -3.66
N ILE A 26 -20.79 10.02 -3.21
CA ILE A 26 -20.37 8.93 -4.09
C ILE A 26 -21.59 8.01 -4.31
N ALA A 27 -21.87 7.68 -5.56
CA ALA A 27 -22.90 6.70 -5.89
C ALA A 27 -22.39 5.67 -6.90
N ARG A 28 -22.91 4.44 -6.77
CA ARG A 28 -22.64 3.34 -7.69
C ARG A 28 -23.74 3.32 -8.77
N ALA A 29 -23.34 3.51 -10.01
CA ALA A 29 -24.26 3.44 -11.14
C ALA A 29 -24.54 1.97 -11.54
N LYS A 30 -25.48 1.76 -12.49
CA LYS A 30 -25.86 0.43 -12.97
C LYS A 30 -24.71 -0.31 -13.68
N ASP A 31 -23.72 0.42 -14.18
CA ASP A 31 -22.49 -0.13 -14.75
C ASP A 31 -21.52 -0.72 -13.68
N GLY A 32 -21.91 -0.67 -12.41
CA GLY A 32 -21.13 -1.13 -11.27
C GLY A 32 -20.06 -0.15 -10.82
N GLN A 33 -19.88 0.98 -11.50
CA GLN A 33 -18.80 1.92 -11.23
C GLN A 33 -19.21 3.00 -10.23
N LEU A 34 -18.25 3.42 -9.39
CA LEU A 34 -18.42 4.52 -8.43
C LEU A 34 -18.07 5.85 -9.10
N ARG A 35 -18.90 6.87 -8.86
CA ARG A 35 -18.68 8.26 -9.25
C ARG A 35 -19.00 9.19 -8.10
N TYR A 36 -18.25 10.27 -7.97
CA TYR A 36 -18.58 11.36 -7.05
C TYR A 36 -19.35 12.43 -7.80
N PHE A 37 -20.51 12.80 -7.27
CA PHE A 37 -21.34 13.87 -7.83
C PHE A 37 -21.14 15.14 -7.02
N ASP A 38 -20.63 16.16 -7.69
CA ASP A 38 -20.24 17.44 -7.07
C ASP A 38 -21.38 18.05 -6.26
N LYS A 39 -21.05 18.63 -5.11
CA LYS A 39 -22.03 19.13 -4.14
C LYS A 39 -22.88 20.30 -4.64
N ASP A 40 -22.32 21.09 -5.53
CA ASP A 40 -22.99 22.30 -6.04
C ASP A 40 -23.72 22.02 -7.37
N SER A 41 -23.00 21.49 -8.34
CA SER A 41 -23.54 21.20 -9.68
C SER A 41 -24.28 19.87 -9.80
N GLY A 42 -23.91 18.87 -8.99
CA GLY A 42 -24.39 17.49 -9.13
C GLY A 42 -23.77 16.76 -10.33
N ASN A 43 -22.79 17.34 -11.00
CA ASN A 43 -22.08 16.70 -12.10
C ASN A 43 -21.07 15.68 -11.58
N ALA A 44 -20.85 14.58 -12.32
CA ALA A 44 -19.76 13.65 -12.03
C ALA A 44 -18.43 14.38 -12.11
N ALA A 45 -17.67 14.31 -11.03
CA ALA A 45 -16.40 15.01 -10.93
C ALA A 45 -15.25 14.11 -11.41
N ALA A 46 -14.32 14.70 -12.17
CA ALA A 46 -13.15 14.03 -12.70
C ALA A 46 -11.84 14.62 -12.12
N ASN A 47 -10.76 13.83 -12.17
CA ASN A 47 -9.41 14.20 -11.76
C ASN A 47 -9.34 14.79 -10.34
N ARG A 48 -10.07 14.21 -9.39
CA ARG A 48 -10.12 14.71 -8.01
C ARG A 48 -10.30 13.63 -6.96
N PHE A 49 -9.87 13.95 -5.76
CA PHE A 49 -10.20 13.19 -4.57
C PHE A 49 -11.59 13.56 -4.03
N ALA A 50 -12.28 12.58 -3.49
CA ALA A 50 -13.45 12.80 -2.65
C ALA A 50 -13.50 11.80 -1.50
N GLN A 51 -14.07 12.25 -0.39
CA GLN A 51 -14.28 11.47 0.81
C GLN A 51 -15.60 10.69 0.68
N GLY A 52 -15.61 9.45 1.16
CA GLY A 52 -16.82 8.64 1.24
C GLY A 52 -17.71 9.00 2.44
N ASP A 53 -18.74 8.20 2.66
CA ASP A 53 -19.61 8.34 3.82
C ASP A 53 -18.87 8.09 5.15
N ASN A 54 -17.86 7.19 5.13
CA ASN A 54 -16.93 7.06 6.24
C ASN A 54 -15.78 8.06 6.04
N PRO A 55 -15.48 8.93 7.02
CA PRO A 55 -14.44 9.97 6.92
C PRO A 55 -13.03 9.44 6.65
N SER A 56 -12.74 8.17 6.95
CA SER A 56 -11.46 7.54 6.63
C SER A 56 -11.36 7.03 5.20
N ASP A 57 -12.47 6.89 4.48
CA ASP A 57 -12.51 6.37 3.13
C ASP A 57 -12.31 7.49 2.10
N TRP A 58 -11.20 7.43 1.40
CA TRP A 58 -10.86 8.36 0.32
C TRP A 58 -10.84 7.64 -1.03
N TYR A 59 -11.29 8.33 -2.04
CA TYR A 59 -11.35 7.87 -3.42
C TYR A 59 -10.71 8.89 -4.35
N TYR A 60 -10.17 8.42 -5.46
CA TYR A 60 -9.77 9.30 -6.56
C TYR A 60 -10.59 8.95 -7.80
N PHE A 61 -11.14 9.95 -8.43
CA PHE A 61 -11.93 9.80 -9.66
C PHE A 61 -11.08 10.26 -10.83
N GLY A 62 -10.86 9.34 -11.79
CA GLY A 62 -10.04 9.56 -12.97
C GLY A 62 -10.65 10.56 -13.96
N ALA A 63 -10.04 10.71 -15.13
CA ALA A 63 -10.50 11.63 -16.16
C ALA A 63 -11.90 11.32 -16.69
N ASP A 64 -12.32 10.06 -16.60
CA ASP A 64 -13.65 9.56 -16.95
C ASP A 64 -14.69 9.73 -15.83
N GLY A 65 -14.29 10.31 -14.69
CA GLY A 65 -15.13 10.48 -13.51
C GLY A 65 -15.41 9.19 -12.73
N VAL A 66 -14.70 8.11 -13.03
CA VAL A 66 -14.85 6.81 -12.34
C VAL A 66 -13.79 6.66 -11.25
N ALA A 67 -14.15 6.04 -10.12
CA ALA A 67 -13.19 5.72 -9.07
C ALA A 67 -12.12 4.77 -9.61
N VAL A 68 -10.85 5.14 -9.43
CA VAL A 68 -9.72 4.31 -9.85
C VAL A 68 -9.48 3.18 -8.85
N THR A 69 -8.84 2.10 -9.31
CA THR A 69 -8.40 0.96 -8.51
C THR A 69 -6.94 0.64 -8.82
N GLY A 70 -6.30 -0.14 -7.93
CA GLY A 70 -4.92 -0.56 -8.12
C GLY A 70 -3.90 0.56 -7.88
N LEU A 71 -2.72 0.38 -8.44
CA LEU A 71 -1.61 1.31 -8.30
C LEU A 71 -1.80 2.49 -9.26
N GLN A 72 -1.79 3.70 -8.72
CA GLN A 72 -1.99 4.94 -9.47
C GLN A 72 -0.83 5.91 -9.24
N LYS A 73 -0.30 6.47 -10.32
CA LYS A 73 0.66 7.58 -10.25
C LYS A 73 -0.08 8.90 -10.47
N LEU A 74 -0.23 9.68 -9.40
CA LEU A 74 -0.92 10.97 -9.39
C LEU A 74 0.10 12.08 -9.12
N GLY A 75 0.53 12.76 -10.17
CA GLY A 75 1.66 13.68 -10.10
C GLY A 75 2.96 12.96 -9.72
N GLN A 76 3.56 13.35 -8.60
CA GLN A 76 4.78 12.69 -8.09
C GLN A 76 4.49 11.55 -7.11
N GLN A 77 3.25 11.41 -6.65
CA GLN A 77 2.86 10.41 -5.68
C GLN A 77 2.42 9.12 -6.36
N THR A 78 2.78 7.99 -5.75
CA THR A 78 2.25 6.67 -6.12
C THR A 78 1.36 6.19 -4.99
N LEU A 79 0.07 5.99 -5.29
CA LEU A 79 -0.98 5.61 -4.35
C LEU A 79 -1.59 4.28 -4.77
N TYR A 80 -2.25 3.61 -3.83
CA TYR A 80 -2.98 2.37 -4.13
C TYR A 80 -4.43 2.48 -3.68
N PHE A 81 -5.32 2.06 -4.56
CA PHE A 81 -6.76 1.96 -4.29
C PHE A 81 -7.18 0.50 -4.37
N ASP A 82 -7.93 0.03 -3.40
CA ASP A 82 -8.42 -1.35 -3.35
C ASP A 82 -9.47 -1.62 -4.45
N GLN A 83 -10.03 -2.83 -4.45
CA GLN A 83 -11.02 -3.24 -5.44
C GLN A 83 -12.34 -2.44 -5.32
N ASP A 84 -12.61 -1.85 -4.16
CA ASP A 84 -13.75 -0.96 -3.92
C ASP A 84 -13.44 0.50 -4.25
N GLY A 85 -12.23 0.81 -4.74
CA GLY A 85 -11.76 2.16 -5.06
C GLY A 85 -11.32 2.97 -3.85
N LYS A 86 -11.20 2.36 -2.66
CA LYS A 86 -10.76 3.05 -1.45
C LYS A 86 -9.24 3.16 -1.41
N GLN A 87 -8.73 4.36 -1.09
CA GLN A 87 -7.31 4.56 -0.89
C GLN A 87 -6.80 3.72 0.29
N VAL A 88 -5.75 2.94 0.05
CA VAL A 88 -5.09 2.16 1.09
C VAL A 88 -4.04 3.01 1.78
N LYS A 89 -4.07 3.03 3.12
CA LYS A 89 -3.11 3.74 3.98
C LYS A 89 -2.69 2.85 5.14
N GLY A 90 -1.44 3.00 5.60
CA GLY A 90 -0.89 2.30 6.77
C GLY A 90 -0.82 0.78 6.61
N LYS A 91 -0.72 0.27 5.39
CA LYS A 91 -0.79 -1.18 5.13
C LYS A 91 0.27 -1.68 4.17
N ILE A 92 0.68 -2.90 4.40
CA ILE A 92 1.39 -3.75 3.45
C ILE A 92 0.35 -4.32 2.46
N VAL A 93 0.65 -4.23 1.18
CA VAL A 93 -0.17 -4.78 0.08
C VAL A 93 0.69 -5.67 -0.80
N THR A 94 0.23 -6.87 -1.07
CA THR A 94 0.81 -7.73 -2.10
C THR A 94 0.07 -7.48 -3.41
N LEU A 95 0.78 -7.00 -4.42
CA LEU A 95 0.22 -6.70 -5.74
C LEU A 95 0.05 -7.98 -6.58
N ALA A 96 -0.62 -7.87 -7.72
CA ALA A 96 -0.84 -8.99 -8.65
C ALA A 96 0.47 -9.60 -9.19
N ASP A 97 1.53 -8.79 -9.31
CA ASP A 97 2.89 -9.25 -9.68
C ASP A 97 3.66 -9.91 -8.53
N LYS A 98 2.97 -10.17 -7.40
CA LYS A 98 3.52 -10.70 -6.12
C LYS A 98 4.50 -9.77 -5.42
N SER A 99 4.73 -8.56 -5.92
CA SER A 99 5.54 -7.59 -5.19
C SER A 99 4.80 -7.06 -3.96
N ILE A 100 5.54 -6.89 -2.88
CA ILE A 100 5.04 -6.36 -1.61
C ILE A 100 5.36 -4.87 -1.55
N ARG A 101 4.37 -4.05 -1.20
CA ARG A 101 4.43 -2.59 -1.09
C ARG A 101 3.89 -2.13 0.24
N TYR A 102 4.36 -1.00 0.73
CA TYR A 102 3.76 -0.30 1.87
C TYR A 102 3.25 1.06 1.44
N PHE A 103 2.08 1.42 1.92
CA PHE A 103 1.47 2.74 1.71
C PHE A 103 1.36 3.47 3.03
N ASP A 104 1.97 4.65 3.10
CA ASP A 104 2.12 5.44 4.31
C ASP A 104 0.80 5.71 5.04
N ALA A 105 0.82 5.67 6.38
CA ALA A 105 -0.39 5.75 7.18
C ALA A 105 -1.11 7.11 7.08
N ASN A 106 -0.37 8.18 6.84
CA ASN A 106 -0.94 9.53 6.76
C ASN A 106 -1.25 9.92 5.31
N SER A 107 -0.22 9.87 4.45
CA SER A 107 -0.33 10.31 3.06
C SER A 107 -0.94 9.24 2.14
N GLY A 108 -0.77 7.96 2.45
CA GLY A 108 -1.06 6.85 1.55
C GLY A 108 -0.03 6.70 0.42
N GLU A 109 1.07 7.43 0.46
CA GLU A 109 2.12 7.36 -0.55
C GLU A 109 2.94 6.07 -0.42
N MET A 110 3.29 5.46 -1.54
CA MET A 110 4.11 4.26 -1.59
C MET A 110 5.50 4.53 -0.99
N ALA A 111 5.92 3.68 -0.06
CA ALA A 111 7.24 3.74 0.53
C ALA A 111 8.33 3.40 -0.50
N VAL A 112 9.37 4.24 -0.59
CA VAL A 112 10.55 4.02 -1.42
C VAL A 112 11.81 4.32 -0.61
N SER A 113 12.85 3.51 -0.76
CA SER A 113 14.16 3.66 -0.10
C SER A 113 14.05 3.89 1.42
N LYS A 114 13.10 3.22 2.08
CA LYS A 114 12.87 3.37 3.53
C LYS A 114 12.36 2.10 4.19
N PHE A 115 12.53 2.06 5.50
CA PHE A 115 11.87 1.07 6.35
C PHE A 115 10.41 1.44 6.60
N ALA A 116 9.57 0.44 6.74
CA ALA A 116 8.24 0.58 7.29
C ALA A 116 7.86 -0.65 8.10
N GLU A 117 7.04 -0.42 9.11
CA GLU A 117 6.49 -1.46 9.96
C GLU A 117 5.16 -1.95 9.39
N GLY A 118 5.03 -3.25 9.26
CA GLY A 118 3.77 -3.91 8.95
C GLY A 118 2.95 -4.15 10.22
N SER A 119 2.14 -5.18 10.22
CA SER A 119 1.44 -5.61 11.43
C SER A 119 2.38 -6.39 12.36
N LYS A 120 2.21 -6.26 13.68
CA LYS A 120 2.88 -7.10 14.70
C LYS A 120 4.41 -6.95 14.78
N ASN A 121 4.95 -5.75 14.70
CA ASN A 121 6.39 -5.46 14.76
C ASN A 121 7.20 -6.15 13.63
N GLU A 122 6.57 -6.42 12.50
CA GLU A 122 7.23 -6.93 11.31
C GLU A 122 7.79 -5.77 10.50
N TRP A 123 9.13 -5.72 10.34
CA TRP A 123 9.80 -4.64 9.62
C TRP A 123 10.16 -5.06 8.21
N TYR A 124 10.03 -4.12 7.28
CA TYR A 124 10.35 -4.27 5.86
C TYR A 124 11.25 -3.12 5.43
N TYR A 125 12.05 -3.35 4.42
CA TYR A 125 12.73 -2.29 3.69
C TYR A 125 12.26 -2.29 2.24
N PHE A 126 11.89 -1.11 1.74
CA PHE A 126 11.42 -0.93 0.36
C PHE A 126 12.51 -0.27 -0.46
N ASP A 127 12.85 -0.87 -1.61
CA ASP A 127 13.85 -0.38 -2.54
C ASP A 127 13.42 0.92 -3.26
N GLN A 128 14.23 1.41 -4.19
CA GLN A 128 13.91 2.61 -4.99
C GLN A 128 12.67 2.43 -5.88
N ALA A 129 12.32 1.20 -6.22
CA ALA A 129 11.09 0.88 -6.94
C ALA A 129 9.90 0.66 -6.00
N GLY A 130 10.10 0.84 -4.69
CA GLY A 130 9.11 0.62 -3.63
C GLY A 130 8.78 -0.85 -3.40
N LYS A 131 9.60 -1.82 -3.85
CA LYS A 131 9.42 -3.25 -3.59
C LYS A 131 10.08 -3.62 -2.27
N ALA A 132 9.40 -4.42 -1.45
CA ALA A 132 10.05 -5.04 -0.30
C ALA A 132 11.21 -5.91 -0.79
N VAL A 133 12.37 -5.72 -0.17
CA VAL A 133 13.57 -6.50 -0.47
C VAL A 133 13.54 -7.85 0.24
N THR A 134 14.28 -8.84 -0.27
CA THR A 134 14.45 -10.17 0.32
C THR A 134 15.92 -10.57 0.34
N GLY A 135 16.28 -11.55 1.16
CA GLY A 135 17.65 -12.04 1.28
C GLY A 135 18.58 -11.07 2.01
N LEU A 136 19.88 -11.23 1.78
CA LEU A 136 20.91 -10.40 2.40
C LEU A 136 20.99 -9.04 1.70
N GLN A 137 20.89 -7.96 2.48
CA GLN A 137 20.87 -6.59 1.96
C GLN A 137 21.86 -5.72 2.74
N LYS A 138 22.62 -4.89 2.02
CA LYS A 138 23.44 -3.83 2.61
C LYS A 138 22.69 -2.50 2.50
N ILE A 139 22.21 -1.99 3.64
CA ILE A 139 21.43 -0.75 3.74
C ILE A 139 22.24 0.24 4.57
N GLY A 140 22.78 1.25 3.93
CA GLY A 140 23.78 2.12 4.57
C GLY A 140 25.02 1.33 4.98
N GLN A 141 25.35 1.35 6.28
CA GLN A 141 26.47 0.59 6.85
C GLN A 141 26.04 -0.77 7.41
N GLN A 142 24.76 -1.05 7.48
CA GLN A 142 24.22 -2.27 8.09
C GLN A 142 24.02 -3.37 7.04
N THR A 143 24.34 -4.61 7.43
CA THR A 143 24.01 -5.81 6.67
C THR A 143 22.85 -6.51 7.36
N LEU A 144 21.70 -6.58 6.69
CA LEU A 144 20.44 -7.10 7.20
C LEU A 144 19.96 -8.26 6.35
N TYR A 145 19.11 -9.10 6.91
CA TYR A 145 18.46 -10.18 6.17
C TYR A 145 16.94 -10.06 6.23
N PHE A 146 16.31 -10.23 5.08
CA PHE A 146 14.86 -10.25 4.93
C PHE A 146 14.45 -11.64 4.40
N ASP A 147 13.42 -12.23 4.99
CA ASP A 147 12.91 -13.52 4.57
C ASP A 147 12.21 -13.45 3.19
N GLN A 148 11.64 -14.56 2.75
CA GLN A 148 10.95 -14.65 1.45
C GLN A 148 9.69 -13.78 1.39
N ASP A 149 9.10 -13.44 2.55
CA ASP A 149 7.95 -12.55 2.67
C ASP A 149 8.38 -11.06 2.82
N GLY A 150 9.68 -10.77 2.73
CA GLY A 150 10.25 -9.43 2.87
C GLY A 150 10.36 -8.94 4.31
N LYS A 151 10.15 -9.81 5.31
CA LYS A 151 10.24 -9.45 6.73
C LYS A 151 11.67 -9.49 7.22
N GLN A 152 12.10 -8.44 7.92
CA GLN A 152 13.41 -8.40 8.55
C GLN A 152 13.56 -9.52 9.58
N VAL A 153 14.61 -10.30 9.46
CA VAL A 153 14.95 -11.35 10.42
C VAL A 153 15.77 -10.75 11.55
N LYS A 154 15.37 -11.00 12.79
CA LYS A 154 16.04 -10.57 14.02
C LYS A 154 16.13 -11.72 15.01
N GLY A 155 17.21 -11.77 15.80
CA GLY A 155 17.41 -12.75 16.86
C GLY A 155 17.51 -14.19 16.37
N LYS A 156 17.98 -14.40 15.13
CA LYS A 156 17.99 -15.75 14.54
C LYS A 156 19.28 -16.01 13.78
N VAL A 157 19.65 -17.28 13.76
CA VAL A 157 20.66 -17.83 12.86
C VAL A 157 19.99 -18.20 11.54
N VAL A 158 20.58 -17.78 10.42
CA VAL A 158 20.10 -18.02 9.06
C VAL A 158 21.20 -18.72 8.26
N THR A 159 20.84 -19.79 7.56
CA THR A 159 21.68 -20.41 6.53
C THR A 159 21.41 -19.71 5.19
N LEU A 160 22.40 -19.05 4.63
CA LEU A 160 22.30 -18.35 3.36
C LEU A 160 22.34 -19.31 2.17
N ALA A 161 22.08 -18.80 0.96
CA ALA A 161 22.07 -19.59 -0.27
C ALA A 161 23.45 -20.20 -0.60
N ASP A 162 24.55 -19.56 -0.19
CA ASP A 162 25.93 -20.05 -0.29
C ASP A 162 26.31 -21.07 0.80
N LYS A 163 25.33 -21.50 1.61
CA LYS A 163 25.48 -22.39 2.77
C LYS A 163 26.23 -21.78 3.96
N SER A 164 26.63 -20.53 3.91
CA SER A 164 27.20 -19.85 5.08
C SER A 164 26.11 -19.61 6.12
N ILE A 165 26.52 -19.65 7.39
CA ILE A 165 25.63 -19.44 8.53
C ILE A 165 25.89 -18.04 9.09
N ARG A 166 24.83 -17.25 9.32
CA ARG A 166 24.91 -15.90 9.87
C ARG A 166 23.87 -15.71 10.97
N TYR A 167 24.24 -14.92 11.98
CA TYR A 167 23.31 -14.49 13.01
C TYR A 167 22.93 -13.03 12.80
N PHE A 168 21.67 -12.73 12.99
CA PHE A 168 21.12 -11.36 12.91
C PHE A 168 20.65 -10.93 14.29
N ASP A 169 21.22 -9.84 14.79
CA ASP A 169 21.01 -9.32 16.15
C ASP A 169 19.53 -9.17 16.52
N ALA A 170 19.18 -9.50 17.75
CA ALA A 170 17.78 -9.51 18.21
C ALA A 170 17.11 -8.13 18.23
N ASN A 171 17.88 -7.07 18.44
CA ASN A 171 17.36 -5.70 18.51
C ASN A 171 17.46 -4.99 17.16
N SER A 172 18.67 -4.91 16.62
CA SER A 172 18.95 -4.18 15.38
C SER A 172 18.62 -4.99 14.11
N GLY A 173 18.73 -6.32 14.17
CA GLY A 173 18.71 -7.21 13.00
C GLY A 173 19.99 -7.15 12.18
N GLU A 174 21.05 -6.49 12.66
CA GLU A 174 22.33 -6.40 11.96
C GLU A 174 23.07 -7.72 12.02
N MET A 175 23.73 -8.09 10.93
CA MET A 175 24.56 -9.30 10.86
C MET A 175 25.70 -9.21 11.88
N ALA A 176 25.81 -10.23 12.72
CA ALA A 176 26.86 -10.30 13.72
C ALA A 176 28.23 -10.54 13.08
N VAL A 177 29.23 -9.79 13.53
CA VAL A 177 30.65 -9.95 13.20
C VAL A 177 31.45 -9.83 14.49
N GLY A 178 32.43 -10.73 14.71
CA GLY A 178 33.25 -10.74 15.92
C GLY A 178 32.46 -11.03 17.20
N LYS A 179 31.36 -11.78 17.14
CA LYS A 179 30.48 -12.04 18.29
C LYS A 179 30.11 -13.52 18.42
N PHE A 180 29.86 -13.91 19.66
CA PHE A 180 29.13 -15.16 19.94
C PHE A 180 27.60 -14.91 19.89
N ALA A 181 26.88 -15.85 19.34
CA ALA A 181 25.42 -15.87 19.43
C ALA A 181 24.90 -17.30 19.54
N GLU A 182 23.80 -17.45 20.24
CA GLU A 182 23.11 -18.72 20.44
C GLU A 182 22.19 -19.02 19.26
N GLY A 183 22.35 -20.20 18.69
CA GLY A 183 21.46 -20.72 17.66
C GLY A 183 20.28 -21.52 18.23
N ALA A 184 19.68 -22.34 17.40
CA ALA A 184 18.66 -23.28 17.86
C ALA A 184 19.29 -24.36 18.74
N LYS A 185 18.57 -24.85 19.77
CA LYS A 185 18.97 -25.95 20.66
C LYS A 185 20.18 -25.68 21.55
N ASN A 186 20.39 -24.44 22.02
CA ASN A 186 21.50 -24.03 22.88
C ASN A 186 22.89 -24.24 22.24
N GLU A 187 22.98 -24.23 20.92
CA GLU A 187 24.24 -24.26 20.18
C GLU A 187 24.82 -22.85 20.09
N TRP A 188 26.11 -22.69 20.43
CA TRP A 188 26.78 -21.41 20.38
C TRP A 188 27.70 -21.33 19.16
N TYR A 189 27.59 -20.25 18.42
CA TYR A 189 28.41 -19.96 17.25
C TYR A 189 29.20 -18.69 17.47
N TYR A 190 30.43 -18.67 16.96
CA TYR A 190 31.23 -17.45 16.81
C TYR A 190 31.12 -17.00 15.35
N PHE A 191 30.80 -15.75 15.13
CA PHE A 191 30.65 -15.16 13.79
C PHE A 191 31.81 -14.18 13.58
N ASP A 192 32.78 -14.53 12.76
CA ASP A 192 33.94 -13.75 12.34
C ASP A 192 33.67 -12.89 11.09
#